data_df2a216832ee1349c2abcc84a6e7e855
#
_entry.id   df2a216832ee1349c2abcc84a6e7e855
#
_cell.length_a   1.000
_cell.length_b   1.000
_cell.length_c   1.000
_cell.angle_alpha   90.00
_cell.angle_beta   90.00
_cell.angle_gamma   90.00
#
_symmetry.space_group_name_H-M   'P 1'
#
loop_
_entity.id
_entity.type
_entity.pdbx_description
1 polymer ?
#
loop_
_entity_poly.entity_id
_entity_poly.type
_entity_poly.pdbx_seq_one_letter_code
_entity_poly.pdbx_strand_id
1 'polypeptide(L)'
;EIYPLNSNEYAYLHECGVDYVTVFQETYNKDKYAQLHLAGHKRVFPYRFYAQERALRGKMRGVGFAALLGLDDFRRDALATGLHAYLLQKKYPHAEIAFSCPRLRPIINNDKIKPMDVHERQLLQVVCAYRLFMPFASITVSSRECARVRDNLMLIAANKISAGVNTGIGAHSKKQELGDEQFEIDDSRSLQEIYDALLKIGLQPVMSEYVYV
;
A
#
# COMPACT_ATOMS: atom_id res chain seq x y z
N GLU A 1 4.51 0.68 -7.79
CA GLU A 1 4.69 -0.56 -7.02
C GLU A 1 5.49 -1.56 -7.85
N ILE A 2 6.51 -2.19 -7.26
CA ILE A 2 7.40 -3.14 -7.94
C ILE A 2 7.89 -4.20 -6.91
N TYR A 3 8.39 -5.34 -7.39
CA TYR A 3 9.08 -6.31 -6.53
C TYR A 3 10.39 -5.74 -5.96
N PRO A 4 10.92 -6.30 -4.84
CA PRO A 4 12.15 -5.79 -4.23
C PRO A 4 13.34 -5.82 -5.19
N LEU A 5 14.07 -4.73 -5.23
CA LEU A 5 15.27 -4.54 -6.06
C LEU A 5 16.52 -4.30 -5.19
N ASN A 6 17.71 -4.32 -5.82
CA ASN A 6 18.96 -3.90 -5.20
C ASN A 6 19.10 -2.36 -5.23
N SER A 7 20.00 -1.81 -4.42
CA SER A 7 20.17 -0.35 -4.31
C SER A 7 20.62 0.30 -5.61
N ASN A 8 21.48 -0.37 -6.40
CA ASN A 8 21.91 0.12 -7.72
C ASN A 8 20.77 0.11 -8.76
N GLU A 9 19.87 -0.86 -8.69
CA GLU A 9 18.69 -0.92 -9.56
C GLU A 9 17.70 0.20 -9.19
N TYR A 10 17.51 0.47 -7.91
CA TYR A 10 16.72 1.64 -7.46
C TYR A 10 17.38 2.96 -7.86
N ALA A 11 18.72 3.08 -7.79
CA ALA A 11 19.44 4.25 -8.25
C ALA A 11 19.25 4.48 -9.77
N TYR A 12 19.32 3.41 -10.56
CA TYR A 12 19.04 3.49 -11.99
C TYR A 12 17.60 3.95 -12.29
N LEU A 13 16.61 3.40 -11.56
CA LEU A 13 15.22 3.86 -11.69
C LEU A 13 15.08 5.33 -11.31
N HIS A 14 15.79 5.79 -10.28
CA HIS A 14 15.80 7.20 -9.91
C HIS A 14 16.36 8.09 -11.05
N GLU A 15 17.46 7.70 -11.67
CA GLU A 15 18.02 8.38 -12.84
C GLU A 15 17.03 8.43 -14.03
N CYS A 16 16.15 7.42 -14.14
CA CYS A 16 15.08 7.38 -15.13
C CYS A 16 13.84 8.21 -14.73
N GLY A 17 13.88 8.93 -13.60
CA GLY A 17 12.79 9.81 -13.15
C GLY A 17 11.82 9.16 -12.15
N VAL A 18 12.07 7.95 -11.65
CA VAL A 18 11.29 7.35 -10.57
C VAL A 18 11.78 7.90 -9.23
N ASP A 19 10.89 8.48 -8.46
CA ASP A 19 11.25 9.11 -7.18
C ASP A 19 10.60 8.44 -5.96
N TYR A 20 9.66 7.52 -6.17
CA TYR A 20 8.89 6.89 -5.09
C TYR A 20 8.69 5.39 -5.33
N VAL A 21 8.81 4.60 -4.26
CA VAL A 21 8.65 3.14 -4.33
C VAL A 21 7.74 2.61 -3.23
N THR A 22 6.81 1.75 -3.61
CA THR A 22 5.97 0.99 -2.68
C THR A 22 6.29 -0.50 -2.78
N VAL A 23 6.65 -1.10 -1.64
CA VAL A 23 6.82 -2.56 -1.51
C VAL A 23 6.11 -3.01 -0.24
N PHE A 24 5.04 -3.78 -0.39
CA PHE A 24 4.31 -4.32 0.76
C PHE A 24 5.06 -5.48 1.39
N GLN A 25 5.19 -5.49 2.71
CA GLN A 25 5.79 -6.59 3.46
C GLN A 25 4.88 -7.82 3.51
N GLU A 26 3.59 -7.64 3.34
CA GLU A 26 2.51 -8.60 3.46
C GLU A 26 2.23 -9.00 4.92
N THR A 27 3.17 -9.65 5.60
CA THR A 27 3.15 -9.90 7.06
C THR A 27 4.56 -9.81 7.64
N TYR A 28 4.67 -9.43 8.89
CA TYR A 28 5.93 -9.40 9.66
C TYR A 28 6.17 -10.70 10.43
N ASN A 29 5.21 -11.64 10.42
CA ASN A 29 5.42 -12.99 10.93
C ASN A 29 6.25 -13.82 9.94
N LYS A 30 7.52 -14.09 10.26
CA LYS A 30 8.46 -14.79 9.38
C LYS A 30 8.00 -16.20 9.03
N ASP A 31 7.42 -16.93 9.99
CA ASP A 31 6.99 -18.30 9.78
C ASP A 31 5.77 -18.35 8.86
N LYS A 32 4.82 -17.46 9.10
CA LYS A 32 3.65 -17.29 8.22
C LYS A 32 4.07 -16.85 6.82
N TYR A 33 5.02 -15.90 6.74
CA TYR A 33 5.56 -15.43 5.48
C TYR A 33 6.17 -16.57 4.66
N ALA A 34 7.00 -17.41 5.28
CA ALA A 34 7.64 -18.55 4.63
C ALA A 34 6.62 -19.59 4.11
N GLN A 35 5.50 -19.78 4.82
CA GLN A 35 4.42 -20.67 4.40
C GLN A 35 3.66 -20.14 3.17
N LEU A 36 3.58 -18.81 2.99
CA LEU A 36 2.80 -18.17 1.93
C LEU A 36 3.64 -17.86 0.68
N HIS A 37 4.92 -17.57 0.85
CA HIS A 37 5.80 -17.11 -0.23
C HIS A 37 6.82 -18.19 -0.61
N LEU A 38 6.36 -19.20 -1.36
CA LEU A 38 7.14 -20.41 -1.65
C LEU A 38 8.18 -20.22 -2.77
N ALA A 39 7.96 -19.25 -3.67
CA ALA A 39 8.81 -19.05 -4.86
C ALA A 39 8.83 -17.58 -5.28
N GLY A 40 9.69 -17.26 -6.27
CA GLY A 40 9.80 -15.95 -6.90
C GLY A 40 10.58 -14.93 -6.05
N HIS A 41 10.57 -13.67 -6.53
CA HIS A 41 11.31 -12.56 -5.92
C HIS A 41 10.85 -12.19 -4.50
N LYS A 42 9.61 -12.56 -4.14
CA LYS A 42 9.03 -12.30 -2.83
C LYS A 42 9.42 -13.36 -1.78
N ARG A 43 10.08 -14.46 -2.15
CA ARG A 43 10.35 -15.59 -1.24
C ARG A 43 11.23 -15.24 -0.04
N VAL A 44 12.20 -14.37 -0.23
CA VAL A 44 13.24 -14.09 0.77
C VAL A 44 12.79 -12.96 1.69
N PHE A 45 12.32 -13.30 2.90
CA PHE A 45 11.80 -12.34 3.88
C PHE A 45 12.76 -11.18 4.17
N PRO A 46 14.04 -11.38 4.53
CA PRO A 46 14.95 -10.25 4.81
C PRO A 46 15.15 -9.36 3.58
N TYR A 47 15.23 -9.93 2.39
CA TYR A 47 15.38 -9.16 1.17
C TYR A 47 14.20 -8.24 0.91
N ARG A 48 12.97 -8.73 1.17
CA ARG A 48 11.77 -7.92 1.08
C ARG A 48 11.69 -6.88 2.19
N PHE A 49 12.00 -7.26 3.43
CA PHE A 49 11.96 -6.36 4.58
C PHE A 49 12.87 -5.12 4.41
N TYR A 50 14.05 -5.29 3.83
CA TYR A 50 14.98 -4.19 3.58
C TYR A 50 14.79 -3.47 2.24
N ALA A 51 13.68 -3.71 1.53
CA ALA A 51 13.46 -3.11 0.21
C ALA A 51 13.35 -1.58 0.26
N GLN A 52 12.61 -1.03 1.23
CA GLN A 52 12.45 0.41 1.40
C GLN A 52 13.78 1.08 1.75
N GLU A 53 14.60 0.46 2.61
CA GLU A 53 15.92 1.01 2.91
C GLU A 53 16.83 1.02 1.69
N ARG A 54 16.81 -0.04 0.87
CA ARG A 54 17.57 -0.06 -0.38
C ARG A 54 17.09 0.99 -1.36
N ALA A 55 15.79 1.25 -1.44
CA ALA A 55 15.21 2.30 -2.27
C ALA A 55 15.71 3.70 -1.85
N LEU A 56 15.72 3.99 -0.54
CA LEU A 56 16.24 5.26 -0.02
C LEU A 56 17.76 5.40 -0.25
N ARG A 57 18.53 4.31 -0.13
CA ARG A 57 19.96 4.30 -0.53
C ARG A 57 20.13 4.56 -2.03
N GLY A 58 19.19 4.12 -2.86
CA GLY A 58 19.09 4.43 -4.29
C GLY A 58 18.54 5.81 -4.60
N LYS A 59 18.49 6.72 -3.61
CA LYS A 59 18.05 8.13 -3.71
C LYS A 59 16.55 8.32 -4.00
N MET A 60 15.71 7.33 -3.79
CA MET A 60 14.27 7.55 -3.85
C MET A 60 13.85 8.59 -2.81
N ARG A 61 13.01 9.53 -3.19
CA ARG A 61 12.46 10.59 -2.35
C ARG A 61 11.57 10.02 -1.24
N GLY A 62 10.80 8.98 -1.55
CA GLY A 62 9.89 8.40 -0.58
C GLY A 62 9.63 6.91 -0.78
N VAL A 63 9.07 6.31 0.26
CA VAL A 63 8.77 4.87 0.31
C VAL A 63 7.43 4.58 0.97
N GLY A 64 6.73 3.59 0.42
CA GLY A 64 5.46 3.11 0.93
C GLY A 64 5.58 1.80 1.71
N PHE A 65 4.83 1.72 2.79
CA PHE A 65 4.74 0.56 3.68
C PHE A 65 3.32 0.00 3.72
N ALA A 66 3.20 -1.31 3.76
CA ALA A 66 1.96 -1.99 4.10
C ALA A 66 2.22 -3.41 4.60
N ALA A 67 1.34 -3.88 5.46
CA ALA A 67 1.01 -5.28 5.62
C ALA A 67 -0.37 -5.56 5.02
N LEU A 68 -0.59 -6.77 4.54
CA LEU A 68 -1.91 -7.23 4.10
C LEU A 68 -2.68 -7.70 5.34
N LEU A 69 -3.50 -6.81 5.88
CA LEU A 69 -4.20 -7.02 7.14
C LEU A 69 -5.16 -8.22 7.06
N GLY A 70 -4.93 -9.20 7.90
CA GLY A 70 -5.69 -10.45 7.94
C GLY A 70 -4.94 -11.68 7.41
N LEU A 71 -3.71 -11.54 6.93
CA LEU A 71 -2.83 -12.70 6.69
C LEU A 71 -2.38 -13.34 8.00
N ASP A 72 -2.11 -12.53 9.02
CA ASP A 72 -1.78 -12.92 10.38
C ASP A 72 -2.47 -11.96 11.37
N ASP A 73 -2.06 -11.92 12.62
CA ASP A 73 -2.56 -10.97 13.61
C ASP A 73 -2.37 -9.52 13.13
N PHE A 74 -3.48 -8.87 12.76
CA PHE A 74 -3.47 -7.54 12.16
C PHE A 74 -2.88 -6.47 13.08
N ARG A 75 -3.00 -6.62 14.41
CA ARG A 75 -2.43 -5.65 15.37
C ARG A 75 -0.91 -5.72 15.40
N ARG A 76 -0.36 -6.95 15.38
CA ARG A 76 1.08 -7.18 15.30
C ARG A 76 1.64 -6.68 13.99
N ASP A 77 0.99 -6.99 12.87
CA ASP A 77 1.42 -6.54 11.55
C ASP A 77 1.32 -5.02 11.42
N ALA A 78 0.24 -4.39 11.90
CA ALA A 78 0.10 -2.94 11.89
C ALA A 78 1.15 -2.25 12.76
N LEU A 79 1.39 -2.74 13.99
CA LEU A 79 2.43 -2.20 14.86
C LEU A 79 3.82 -2.33 14.23
N ALA A 80 4.14 -3.51 13.70
CA ALA A 80 5.43 -3.75 13.06
C ALA A 80 5.65 -2.87 11.82
N THR A 81 4.60 -2.68 11.01
CA THR A 81 4.63 -1.74 9.86
C THR A 81 4.92 -0.32 10.32
N GLY A 82 4.20 0.16 11.34
CA GLY A 82 4.42 1.50 11.90
C GLY A 82 5.83 1.69 12.46
N LEU A 83 6.32 0.73 13.25
CA LEU A 83 7.67 0.77 13.81
C LEU A 83 8.75 0.71 12.73
N HIS A 84 8.58 -0.12 11.70
CA HIS A 84 9.51 -0.20 10.57
C HIS A 84 9.62 1.15 9.84
N ALA A 85 8.49 1.75 9.51
CA ALA A 85 8.44 3.07 8.89
C ALA A 85 9.08 4.16 9.77
N TYR A 86 8.74 4.19 11.05
CA TYR A 86 9.27 5.16 12.01
C TYR A 86 10.79 5.05 12.18
N LEU A 87 11.31 3.83 12.36
CA LEU A 87 12.74 3.61 12.51
C LEU A 87 13.51 3.95 11.24
N LEU A 88 12.91 3.67 10.07
CA LEU A 88 13.53 4.03 8.81
C LEU A 88 13.53 5.55 8.59
N GLN A 89 12.45 6.25 8.93
CA GLN A 89 12.41 7.71 8.87
C GLN A 89 13.40 8.36 9.82
N LYS A 90 13.63 7.80 11.01
CA LYS A 90 14.71 8.27 11.91
C LYS A 90 16.09 8.16 11.27
N LYS A 91 16.32 7.11 10.49
CA LYS A 91 17.59 6.90 9.80
C LYS A 91 17.72 7.77 8.53
N TYR A 92 16.59 8.08 7.89
CA TYR A 92 16.48 8.88 6.69
C TYR A 92 15.44 9.99 6.90
N PRO A 93 15.79 11.07 7.64
CA PRO A 93 14.80 12.07 8.09
C PRO A 93 14.14 12.85 6.94
N HIS A 94 14.75 12.90 5.77
CA HIS A 94 14.20 13.56 4.60
C HIS A 94 13.28 12.66 3.77
N ALA A 95 13.18 11.36 4.10
CA ALA A 95 12.35 10.43 3.36
C ALA A 95 10.86 10.71 3.58
N GLU A 96 10.10 10.76 2.51
CA GLU A 96 8.65 10.73 2.59
C GLU A 96 8.17 9.32 2.92
N ILE A 97 7.30 9.21 3.91
CA ILE A 97 6.71 7.96 4.34
C ILE A 97 5.24 7.91 3.94
N ALA A 98 4.83 6.79 3.34
CA ALA A 98 3.43 6.51 3.13
C ALA A 98 3.03 5.15 3.69
N PHE A 99 1.79 5.08 4.14
CA PHE A 99 1.12 3.84 4.52
C PHE A 99 0.01 3.50 3.53
N SER A 100 -0.12 2.21 3.23
CA SER A 100 -1.34 1.63 2.69
C SER A 100 -1.86 0.59 3.67
N CYS A 101 -3.18 0.47 3.77
CA CYS A 101 -3.81 -0.44 4.74
C CYS A 101 -4.74 -1.42 4.01
N PRO A 102 -4.22 -2.26 3.08
CA PRO A 102 -5.05 -3.23 2.39
C PRO A 102 -5.51 -4.32 3.36
N ARG A 103 -6.81 -4.62 3.33
CA ARG A 103 -7.35 -5.82 4.00
C ARG A 103 -7.29 -7.01 3.05
N LEU A 104 -7.04 -8.18 3.59
CA LEU A 104 -7.20 -9.42 2.87
C LEU A 104 -8.67 -9.59 2.49
N ARG A 105 -8.92 -9.76 1.19
CA ARG A 105 -10.25 -10.07 0.63
C ARG A 105 -10.26 -11.54 0.20
N PRO A 106 -11.41 -12.16 0.08
CA PRO A 106 -11.50 -13.50 -0.51
C PRO A 106 -10.74 -13.52 -1.86
N ILE A 107 -9.97 -14.58 -2.05
CA ILE A 107 -9.22 -14.78 -3.30
C ILE A 107 -10.05 -15.70 -4.17
N ILE A 108 -10.34 -15.28 -5.38
CA ILE A 108 -11.07 -16.08 -6.36
C ILE A 108 -10.30 -17.38 -6.60
N ASN A 109 -10.99 -18.50 -6.56
CA ASN A 109 -10.43 -19.86 -6.75
C ASN A 109 -9.40 -20.31 -5.68
N ASN A 110 -9.40 -19.72 -4.48
CA ASN A 110 -8.51 -20.16 -3.39
C ASN A 110 -9.20 -20.19 -2.03
N ASP A 111 -9.78 -21.33 -1.68
CA ASP A 111 -10.45 -21.56 -0.38
C ASP A 111 -9.48 -21.83 0.78
N LYS A 112 -8.17 -21.95 0.50
CA LYS A 112 -7.16 -22.28 1.52
C LYS A 112 -6.78 -21.07 2.37
N ILE A 113 -6.91 -19.87 1.82
CA ILE A 113 -6.61 -18.62 2.52
C ILE A 113 -7.94 -18.01 2.96
N LYS A 114 -8.25 -18.18 4.24
CA LYS A 114 -9.41 -17.54 4.85
C LYS A 114 -8.98 -16.18 5.38
N PRO A 115 -9.67 -15.08 5.01
CA PRO A 115 -9.43 -13.79 5.63
C PRO A 115 -9.66 -13.91 7.14
N MET A 116 -8.70 -13.49 7.95
CA MET A 116 -8.92 -13.32 9.37
C MET A 116 -9.80 -12.07 9.58
N ASP A 117 -10.56 -12.03 10.68
CA ASP A 117 -11.62 -11.05 10.96
C ASP A 117 -11.12 -9.61 11.07
N VAL A 118 -10.72 -9.04 9.94
CA VAL A 118 -10.39 -7.62 9.82
C VAL A 118 -11.53 -6.90 9.10
N HIS A 119 -12.44 -6.35 9.88
CA HIS A 119 -13.59 -5.58 9.39
C HIS A 119 -13.25 -4.09 9.27
N GLU A 120 -14.22 -3.28 8.79
CA GLU A 120 -14.08 -1.82 8.64
C GLU A 120 -13.62 -1.13 9.94
N ARG A 121 -14.14 -1.60 11.09
CA ARG A 121 -13.79 -1.07 12.40
C ARG A 121 -12.30 -1.23 12.71
N GLN A 122 -11.72 -2.39 12.42
CA GLN A 122 -10.30 -2.65 12.62
C GLN A 122 -9.44 -1.85 11.64
N LEU A 123 -9.88 -1.73 10.39
CA LEU A 123 -9.22 -0.87 9.40
C LEU A 123 -9.19 0.58 9.87
N LEU A 124 -10.31 1.13 10.29
CA LEU A 124 -10.40 2.49 10.82
C LEU A 124 -9.46 2.69 12.01
N GLN A 125 -9.41 1.72 12.93
CA GLN A 125 -8.50 1.75 14.08
C GLN A 125 -7.03 1.83 13.65
N VAL A 126 -6.61 1.03 12.66
CA VAL A 126 -5.24 1.04 12.14
C VAL A 126 -4.90 2.37 11.46
N VAL A 127 -5.79 2.88 10.61
CA VAL A 127 -5.59 4.15 9.89
C VAL A 127 -5.47 5.32 10.88
N CYS A 128 -6.35 5.38 11.88
CA CYS A 128 -6.27 6.40 12.94
C CYS A 128 -4.99 6.27 13.77
N ALA A 129 -4.59 5.03 14.11
CA ALA A 129 -3.34 4.79 14.85
C ALA A 129 -2.11 5.27 14.06
N TYR A 130 -2.04 5.01 12.76
CA TYR A 130 -0.94 5.52 11.92
C TYR A 130 -0.94 7.03 11.83
N ARG A 131 -2.09 7.67 11.69
CA ARG A 131 -2.19 9.14 11.66
C ARG A 131 -1.72 9.77 12.95
N LEU A 132 -2.05 9.18 14.11
CA LEU A 132 -1.58 9.66 15.42
C LEU A 132 -0.09 9.39 15.63
N PHE A 133 0.39 8.23 15.20
CA PHE A 133 1.78 7.81 15.41
C PHE A 133 2.76 8.53 14.49
N MET A 134 2.39 8.76 13.22
CA MET A 134 3.18 9.47 12.22
C MET A 134 2.33 10.54 11.50
N PRO A 135 2.13 11.72 12.13
CA PRO A 135 1.17 12.72 11.66
C PRO A 135 1.42 13.24 10.23
N PHE A 136 2.67 13.24 9.78
CA PHE A 136 3.07 13.74 8.46
C PHE A 136 3.10 12.67 7.37
N ALA A 137 2.93 11.39 7.72
CA ALA A 137 2.92 10.33 6.74
C ALA A 137 1.69 10.41 5.82
N SER A 138 1.87 10.07 4.56
CA SER A 138 0.75 9.84 3.65
C SER A 138 0.04 8.54 4.01
N ILE A 139 -1.29 8.53 3.96
CA ILE A 139 -2.10 7.31 4.16
C ILE A 139 -3.03 7.14 2.97
N THR A 140 -2.83 6.06 2.23
CA THR A 140 -3.59 5.74 1.02
C THR A 140 -4.72 4.75 1.32
N VAL A 141 -5.93 5.08 0.89
CA VAL A 141 -7.09 4.18 0.96
C VAL A 141 -7.21 3.40 -0.34
N SER A 142 -7.26 2.07 -0.20
CA SER A 142 -7.37 1.13 -1.32
C SER A 142 -8.78 1.05 -1.89
N SER A 143 -8.91 0.78 -3.20
CA SER A 143 -10.15 0.45 -3.89
C SER A 143 -10.78 -0.90 -3.47
N ARG A 144 -10.10 -1.67 -2.62
CA ARG A 144 -10.68 -2.86 -1.97
C ARG A 144 -11.82 -2.54 -1.02
N GLU A 145 -11.91 -1.29 -0.56
CA GLU A 145 -12.96 -0.80 0.33
C GLU A 145 -14.09 -0.16 -0.46
N CYS A 146 -15.33 -0.30 0.03
CA CYS A 146 -16.48 0.33 -0.60
C CYS A 146 -16.41 1.87 -0.53
N ALA A 147 -17.11 2.53 -1.44
CA ALA A 147 -17.13 3.99 -1.58
C ALA A 147 -17.40 4.72 -0.24
N ARG A 148 -18.40 4.25 0.51
CA ARG A 148 -18.77 4.82 1.82
C ARG A 148 -17.58 4.83 2.80
N VAL A 149 -16.87 3.71 2.92
CA VAL A 149 -15.73 3.59 3.84
C VAL A 149 -14.59 4.49 3.39
N ARG A 150 -14.29 4.51 2.10
CA ARG A 150 -13.22 5.31 1.52
C ARG A 150 -13.45 6.81 1.72
N ASP A 151 -14.65 7.29 1.40
CA ASP A 151 -14.99 8.71 1.54
C ASP A 151 -14.95 9.16 3.01
N ASN A 152 -15.42 8.32 3.95
CA ASN A 152 -15.32 8.62 5.38
C ASN A 152 -13.88 8.59 5.90
N LEU A 153 -13.03 7.67 5.42
CA LEU A 153 -11.62 7.63 5.82
C LEU A 153 -10.86 8.88 5.37
N MET A 154 -11.21 9.46 4.21
CA MET A 154 -10.64 10.73 3.74
C MET A 154 -10.99 11.91 4.67
N LEU A 155 -12.16 11.90 5.28
CA LEU A 155 -12.56 12.93 6.28
C LEU A 155 -11.86 12.75 7.63
N ILE A 156 -11.46 11.52 7.98
CA ILE A 156 -10.98 11.20 9.34
C ILE A 156 -9.45 11.25 9.42
N ALA A 157 -8.75 10.54 8.54
CA ALA A 157 -7.32 10.31 8.74
C ALA A 157 -6.51 10.06 7.46
N ALA A 158 -7.14 9.61 6.37
CA ALA A 158 -6.44 9.37 5.11
C ALA A 158 -6.25 10.69 4.33
N ASN A 159 -5.26 10.73 3.44
CA ASN A 159 -5.00 11.88 2.58
C ASN A 159 -4.63 11.50 1.14
N LYS A 160 -4.65 10.21 0.82
CA LYS A 160 -4.51 9.70 -0.55
C LYS A 160 -5.58 8.65 -0.83
N ILE A 161 -6.13 8.65 -2.03
CA ILE A 161 -7.16 7.72 -2.47
C ILE A 161 -6.86 7.26 -3.91
N SER A 162 -6.92 5.96 -4.16
CA SER A 162 -6.75 5.42 -5.51
C SER A 162 -8.04 5.55 -6.33
N ALA A 163 -7.93 5.70 -7.64
CA ALA A 163 -9.07 5.83 -8.54
C ALA A 163 -8.85 5.03 -9.83
N GLY A 164 -9.91 4.50 -10.41
CA GLY A 164 -9.87 3.81 -11.70
C GLY A 164 -8.92 2.59 -11.73
N VAL A 165 -8.80 1.89 -10.60
CA VAL A 165 -7.88 0.75 -10.46
C VAL A 165 -8.40 -0.44 -11.25
N ASN A 166 -7.52 -1.07 -12.01
CA ASN A 166 -7.77 -2.36 -12.66
C ASN A 166 -6.68 -3.35 -12.21
N THR A 167 -7.08 -4.52 -11.73
CA THR A 167 -6.19 -5.58 -11.22
C THR A 167 -6.09 -6.78 -12.16
N GLY A 168 -6.76 -6.75 -13.31
CA GLY A 168 -6.67 -7.80 -14.34
C GLY A 168 -5.25 -7.92 -14.90
N ILE A 169 -4.74 -9.13 -14.97
CA ILE A 169 -3.42 -9.40 -15.58
C ILE A 169 -3.48 -9.04 -17.06
N GLY A 170 -2.58 -8.15 -17.51
CA GLY A 170 -2.53 -7.69 -18.90
C GLY A 170 -3.52 -6.58 -19.28
N ALA A 171 -4.26 -6.03 -18.32
CA ALA A 171 -5.25 -4.98 -18.54
C ALA A 171 -4.69 -3.68 -19.16
N HIS A 172 -3.39 -3.49 -19.14
CA HIS A 172 -2.69 -2.35 -19.75
C HIS A 172 -2.32 -2.56 -21.23
N SER A 173 -2.49 -3.77 -21.76
CA SER A 173 -2.25 -4.07 -23.17
C SER A 173 -3.59 -4.25 -23.93
N LYS A 174 -3.78 -3.50 -25.00
CA LYS A 174 -5.04 -3.44 -25.80
C LYS A 174 -5.45 -4.75 -26.50
N LYS A 175 -4.84 -5.90 -26.26
CA LYS A 175 -4.99 -7.11 -27.09
C LYS A 175 -4.95 -8.46 -26.36
N GLN A 176 -5.22 -8.57 -25.07
CA GLN A 176 -5.23 -9.90 -24.44
C GLN A 176 -6.47 -10.11 -23.56
N GLU A 177 -6.96 -11.36 -23.58
CA GLU A 177 -7.96 -11.84 -22.64
C GLU A 177 -7.53 -11.47 -21.21
N LEU A 178 -8.44 -10.82 -20.49
CA LEU A 178 -8.23 -10.43 -19.11
C LEU A 178 -7.95 -11.70 -18.29
N GLY A 179 -6.76 -11.80 -17.73
CA GLY A 179 -6.47 -12.82 -16.73
C GLY A 179 -7.31 -12.60 -15.47
N ASP A 180 -7.39 -13.62 -14.63
CA ASP A 180 -8.14 -13.56 -13.38
C ASP A 180 -7.74 -12.35 -12.54
N GLU A 181 -8.71 -11.69 -11.92
CA GLU A 181 -8.46 -10.58 -10.98
C GLU A 181 -7.67 -11.08 -9.77
N GLN A 182 -6.63 -10.35 -9.40
CA GLN A 182 -5.79 -10.72 -8.25
C GLN A 182 -6.54 -10.62 -6.92
N PHE A 183 -7.52 -9.71 -6.84
CA PHE A 183 -8.40 -9.51 -5.69
C PHE A 183 -9.63 -8.69 -6.09
N GLU A 184 -10.69 -8.82 -5.31
CA GLU A 184 -11.94 -8.08 -5.50
C GLU A 184 -11.75 -6.58 -5.26
N ILE A 185 -12.19 -5.76 -6.24
CA ILE A 185 -12.32 -4.30 -6.14
C ILE A 185 -13.77 -4.00 -5.79
N ASP A 186 -13.99 -3.34 -4.64
CA ASP A 186 -15.32 -2.96 -4.18
C ASP A 186 -15.74 -1.58 -4.70
N ASP A 187 -14.77 -0.66 -4.85
CA ASP A 187 -15.00 0.67 -5.42
C ASP A 187 -14.32 0.82 -6.77
N SER A 188 -15.12 0.70 -7.83
CA SER A 188 -14.69 0.81 -9.22
C SER A 188 -14.84 2.22 -9.81
N ARG A 189 -15.16 3.23 -8.99
CA ARG A 189 -15.34 4.60 -9.44
C ARG A 189 -14.14 5.11 -10.24
N SER A 190 -14.43 5.79 -11.33
CA SER A 190 -13.45 6.51 -12.14
C SER A 190 -12.82 7.67 -11.35
N LEU A 191 -11.75 8.23 -11.90
CA LEU A 191 -11.09 9.40 -11.33
C LEU A 191 -12.06 10.57 -11.18
N GLN A 192 -12.91 10.84 -12.19
CA GLN A 192 -13.87 11.94 -12.15
C GLN A 192 -14.94 11.73 -11.08
N GLU A 193 -15.48 10.53 -10.95
CA GLU A 193 -16.48 10.21 -9.93
C GLU A 193 -15.94 10.37 -8.51
N ILE A 194 -14.68 9.96 -8.26
CA ILE A 194 -14.02 10.17 -6.97
C ILE A 194 -13.74 11.66 -6.74
N TYR A 195 -13.27 12.39 -7.75
CA TYR A 195 -13.05 13.82 -7.67
C TYR A 195 -14.33 14.57 -7.25
N ASP A 196 -15.45 14.28 -7.93
CA ASP A 196 -16.74 14.90 -7.65
C ASP A 196 -17.28 14.50 -6.27
N ALA A 197 -17.07 13.24 -5.85
CA ALA A 197 -17.46 12.76 -4.53
C ALA A 197 -16.70 13.47 -3.40
N LEU A 198 -15.40 13.69 -3.57
CA LEU A 198 -14.58 14.41 -2.59
C LEU A 198 -14.97 15.89 -2.49
N LEU A 199 -15.25 16.55 -3.63
CA LEU A 199 -15.77 17.93 -3.61
C LEU A 199 -17.09 18.04 -2.85
N LYS A 200 -18.02 17.10 -3.03
CA LYS A 200 -19.32 17.07 -2.35
C LYS A 200 -19.20 16.99 -0.82
N ILE A 201 -18.14 16.35 -0.32
CA ILE A 201 -17.88 16.26 1.13
C ILE A 201 -16.94 17.35 1.65
N GLY A 202 -16.65 18.36 0.83
CA GLY A 202 -15.88 19.55 1.21
C GLY A 202 -14.35 19.36 1.16
N LEU A 203 -13.87 18.33 0.50
CA LEU A 203 -12.44 18.11 0.29
C LEU A 203 -12.00 18.59 -1.10
N GLN A 204 -10.81 19.18 -1.18
CA GLN A 204 -10.20 19.61 -2.44
C GLN A 204 -9.24 18.52 -2.95
N PRO A 205 -9.60 17.77 -4.00
CA PRO A 205 -8.67 16.82 -4.63
C PRO A 205 -7.50 17.54 -5.30
N VAL A 206 -6.29 17.01 -5.10
CA VAL A 206 -5.06 17.51 -5.70
C VAL A 206 -4.43 16.39 -6.52
N MET A 207 -4.13 16.66 -7.80
CA MET A 207 -3.64 15.68 -8.75
C MET A 207 -2.11 15.65 -8.84
N SER A 208 -1.44 16.66 -8.31
CA SER A 208 0.02 16.75 -8.28
C SER A 208 0.53 16.67 -6.86
N GLU A 209 1.63 15.96 -6.66
CA GLU A 209 2.37 16.04 -5.40
C GLU A 209 3.22 17.31 -5.43
N TYR A 210 3.16 18.11 -4.34
CA TYR A 210 4.11 19.21 -4.18
C TYR A 210 5.47 18.60 -3.87
N VAL A 211 6.41 18.83 -4.77
CA VAL A 211 7.82 18.64 -4.47
C VAL A 211 8.26 19.90 -3.72
N TYR A 212 8.62 19.79 -2.46
CA TYR A 212 9.35 20.85 -1.77
C TYR A 212 10.73 20.93 -2.41
N VAL A 213 10.98 22.01 -3.10
CA VAL A 213 12.30 22.35 -3.68
C VAL A 213 13.16 22.95 -2.59
#